data_b4db47fa838b093162699cf803a0a7e6
#
_entry.id   b4db47fa838b093162699cf803a0a7e6
#
_cell.length_a   1.000
_cell.length_b   1.000
_cell.length_c   1.000
_cell.angle_alpha   90.00
_cell.angle_beta   90.00
_cell.angle_gamma   90.00
#
_symmetry.space_group_name_H-M   'P 1'
#
loop_
_entity.id
_entity.type
_entity.pdbx_description
1 polymer ?
#
loop_
_entity_poly.entity_id
_entity_poly.type
_entity_poly.pdbx_seq_one_letter_code
_entity_poly.pdbx_strand_id
1 'polypeptide(L)'
;VLYELLSVLRGRGFSPNSSLDANPIEQAHYSLDSRYFQNETQVATVFRLVRGDERITLYYQPVIYGDEREEHGISLHRTTLTSAGFDSYWTPDYLMVHESHEGARTLVLDAKFRKVAAVKFDGSENDAKSCMLECLRKYKLETCGSKGTLVDALWLLCGRTQSYYLESLQRSSWALKQRFTPDGIAAVAPGANALPEFLDVVRIGTE
;
A
#
# COMPACT_ATOMS: atom_id res chain seq x y z
N VAL A 1 -6.09 -7.38 -9.82
CA VAL A 1 -5.21 -7.28 -8.64
C VAL A 1 -6.01 -7.43 -7.36
N LEU A 2 -7.04 -6.58 -7.08
CA LEU A 2 -7.82 -6.64 -5.84
C LEU A 2 -8.42 -8.03 -5.58
N TYR A 3 -9.10 -8.60 -6.57
CA TYR A 3 -9.69 -9.94 -6.44
C TYR A 3 -8.64 -11.01 -6.10
N GLU A 4 -7.50 -10.97 -6.79
CA GLU A 4 -6.39 -11.91 -6.54
C GLU A 4 -5.81 -11.74 -5.13
N LEU A 5 -5.63 -10.49 -4.68
CA LEU A 5 -5.13 -10.21 -3.34
C LEU A 5 -6.09 -10.75 -2.26
N LEU A 6 -7.38 -10.48 -2.39
CA LEU A 6 -8.40 -11.01 -1.46
C LEU A 6 -8.47 -12.54 -1.51
N SER A 7 -8.34 -13.13 -2.70
CA SER A 7 -8.34 -14.59 -2.87
C SER A 7 -7.16 -15.25 -2.16
N VAL A 8 -5.96 -14.68 -2.30
CA VAL A 8 -4.76 -15.20 -1.65
C VAL A 8 -4.84 -15.03 -0.14
N LEU A 9 -5.32 -13.89 0.36
CA LEU A 9 -5.55 -13.68 1.79
C LEU A 9 -6.55 -14.69 2.35
N ARG A 10 -7.63 -14.96 1.63
CA ARG A 10 -8.59 -16.01 2.00
C ARG A 10 -7.94 -17.40 2.02
N GLY A 11 -7.10 -17.71 1.04
CA GLY A 11 -6.34 -18.96 1.00
C GLY A 11 -5.39 -19.12 2.21
N ARG A 12 -4.98 -18.02 2.85
CA ARG A 12 -4.21 -18.00 4.09
C ARG A 12 -5.06 -18.02 5.36
N GLY A 13 -6.36 -18.24 5.24
CA GLY A 13 -7.28 -18.36 6.37
C GLY A 13 -7.86 -17.03 6.87
N PHE A 14 -7.56 -15.91 6.21
CA PHE A 14 -8.25 -14.65 6.53
C PHE A 14 -9.70 -14.71 6.05
N SER A 15 -10.62 -14.30 6.90
CA SER A 15 -12.04 -14.23 6.61
C SER A 15 -12.58 -12.83 6.92
N PRO A 16 -13.71 -12.43 6.30
CA PRO A 16 -14.34 -11.17 6.65
C PRO A 16 -14.62 -11.09 8.15
N ASN A 17 -14.28 -9.96 8.76
CA ASN A 17 -14.61 -9.72 10.16
C ASN A 17 -16.13 -9.55 10.30
N SER A 18 -16.79 -10.57 10.83
CA SER A 18 -18.24 -10.61 11.07
C SER A 18 -18.61 -10.25 12.51
N SER A 19 -17.71 -9.61 13.28
CA SER A 19 -18.07 -9.13 14.62
C SER A 19 -19.21 -8.11 14.51
N LEU A 20 -20.12 -8.14 15.49
CA LEU A 20 -21.34 -7.31 15.50
C LEU A 20 -21.05 -5.80 15.40
N ASP A 21 -19.81 -5.38 15.68
CA ASP A 21 -19.39 -3.97 15.72
C ASP A 21 -18.68 -3.48 14.46
N ALA A 22 -18.44 -4.34 13.46
CA ALA A 22 -17.71 -3.95 12.27
C ALA A 22 -18.33 -4.52 10.98
N ASN A 23 -18.71 -3.62 10.08
CA ASN A 23 -19.04 -4.03 8.71
C ASN A 23 -17.75 -4.55 8.03
N PRO A 24 -17.71 -5.81 7.53
CA PRO A 24 -16.52 -6.34 6.87
C PRO A 24 -16.17 -5.63 5.56
N ILE A 25 -17.13 -4.96 4.94
CA ILE A 25 -16.92 -4.13 3.74
C ILE A 25 -17.65 -2.81 3.95
N GLU A 26 -16.89 -1.73 3.89
CA GLU A 26 -17.37 -0.36 4.11
C GLU A 26 -16.93 0.55 2.96
N GLN A 27 -17.76 1.54 2.65
CA GLN A 27 -17.38 2.63 1.77
C GLN A 27 -16.98 3.84 2.61
N ALA A 28 -15.73 4.26 2.48
CA ALA A 28 -15.18 5.44 3.10
C ALA A 28 -15.23 6.61 2.11
N HIS A 29 -15.90 7.69 2.48
CA HIS A 29 -16.06 8.89 1.66
C HIS A 29 -15.07 9.95 2.09
N TYR A 30 -14.15 10.34 1.21
CA TYR A 30 -13.16 11.37 1.44
C TYR A 30 -13.54 12.66 0.73
N SER A 31 -13.50 13.78 1.45
CA SER A 31 -13.66 15.10 0.84
C SER A 31 -12.35 15.53 0.18
N LEU A 32 -12.42 15.87 -1.11
CA LEU A 32 -11.28 16.36 -1.90
C LEU A 32 -11.33 17.89 -2.02
N ASP A 33 -11.55 18.58 -0.88
CA ASP A 33 -11.51 20.03 -0.88
C ASP A 33 -10.12 20.54 -1.27
N SER A 34 -9.98 20.89 -2.53
CA SER A 34 -8.82 21.60 -3.05
C SER A 34 -9.30 22.83 -3.83
N ARG A 35 -8.38 23.77 -4.09
CA ARG A 35 -8.69 24.95 -4.95
C ARG A 35 -9.19 24.56 -6.34
N TYR A 36 -8.88 23.34 -6.77
CA TYR A 36 -9.19 22.83 -8.11
C TYR A 36 -10.37 21.87 -8.11
N PHE A 37 -10.75 21.29 -6.97
CA PHE A 37 -11.75 20.23 -6.85
C PHE A 37 -12.73 20.59 -5.73
N GLN A 38 -13.50 21.64 -5.90
CA GLN A 38 -14.54 22.03 -4.94
C GLN A 38 -15.68 21.02 -4.98
N ASN A 39 -16.00 20.43 -3.83
CA ASN A 39 -17.07 19.43 -3.63
C ASN A 39 -16.89 18.09 -4.36
N GLU A 40 -15.66 17.71 -4.73
CA GLU A 40 -15.42 16.35 -5.18
C GLU A 40 -15.23 15.40 -3.99
N THR A 41 -15.72 14.19 -4.14
CA THR A 41 -15.55 13.12 -3.17
C THR A 41 -14.86 11.93 -3.82
N GLN A 42 -13.85 11.38 -3.13
CA GLN A 42 -13.27 10.08 -3.45
C GLN A 42 -13.94 9.03 -2.58
N VAL A 43 -14.30 7.90 -3.15
CA VAL A 43 -14.84 6.76 -2.41
C VAL A 43 -13.81 5.65 -2.40
N ALA A 44 -13.38 5.26 -1.21
CA ALA A 44 -12.54 4.08 -1.00
C ALA A 44 -13.41 2.93 -0.49
N THR A 45 -13.05 1.70 -0.86
CA THR A 45 -13.65 0.50 -0.26
C THR A 45 -12.70 -0.07 0.78
N VAL A 46 -13.20 -0.31 1.97
CA VAL A 46 -12.46 -0.85 3.11
C VAL A 46 -12.88 -2.29 3.35
N PHE A 47 -11.93 -3.20 3.38
CA PHE A 47 -12.13 -4.61 3.69
C PHE A 47 -11.48 -4.91 5.05
N ARG A 48 -12.25 -5.47 5.98
CA ARG A 48 -11.75 -5.90 7.29
C ARG A 48 -11.73 -7.41 7.35
N LEU A 49 -10.54 -7.96 7.52
CA LEU A 49 -10.28 -9.39 7.51
C LEU A 49 -9.62 -9.81 8.84
N VAL A 50 -9.93 -11.00 9.30
CA VAL A 50 -9.37 -11.57 10.54
C VAL A 50 -8.90 -13.00 10.35
N ARG A 51 -7.83 -13.37 11.07
CA ARG A 51 -7.33 -14.74 11.20
C ARG A 51 -6.76 -14.92 12.62
N GLY A 52 -7.49 -15.59 13.49
CA GLY A 52 -7.11 -15.63 14.92
C GLY A 52 -6.97 -14.22 15.51
N ASP A 53 -5.77 -13.90 16.00
CA ASP A 53 -5.47 -12.57 16.58
C ASP A 53 -4.95 -11.58 15.53
N GLU A 54 -4.74 -12.01 14.30
CA GLU A 54 -4.31 -11.14 13.21
C GLU A 54 -5.50 -10.42 12.58
N ARG A 55 -5.30 -9.16 12.27
CA ARG A 55 -6.28 -8.31 11.58
C ARG A 55 -5.64 -7.64 10.37
N ILE A 56 -6.39 -7.57 9.28
CA ILE A 56 -6.02 -6.80 8.10
C ILE A 56 -7.15 -5.81 7.81
N THR A 57 -6.79 -4.54 7.73
CA THR A 57 -7.63 -3.51 7.12
C THR A 57 -7.03 -3.14 5.77
N LEU A 58 -7.71 -3.52 4.70
CA LEU A 58 -7.30 -3.23 3.34
C LEU A 58 -8.19 -2.12 2.77
N TYR A 59 -7.59 -1.00 2.46
CA TYR A 59 -8.25 0.12 1.77
C TYR A 59 -7.94 0.04 0.29
N TYR A 60 -8.96 0.13 -0.55
CA TYR A 60 -8.85 0.26 -1.99
C TYR A 60 -9.11 1.71 -2.38
N GLN A 61 -8.12 2.36 -3.00
CA GLN A 61 -8.12 3.77 -3.39
C GLN A 61 -8.36 4.76 -2.24
N PRO A 62 -7.64 4.64 -1.11
CA PRO A 62 -7.76 5.60 -0.02
C PRO A 62 -7.16 6.96 -0.39
N VAL A 63 -7.46 7.97 0.42
CA VAL A 63 -6.84 9.30 0.33
C VAL A 63 -5.87 9.51 1.47
N ILE A 64 -4.65 9.97 1.14
CA ILE A 64 -3.63 10.44 2.09
C ILE A 64 -3.53 11.95 1.91
N TYR A 65 -4.02 12.70 2.90
CA TYR A 65 -4.07 14.15 2.84
C TYR A 65 -2.71 14.83 3.04
N GLY A 66 -2.65 16.12 2.71
CA GLY A 66 -1.48 16.97 2.97
C GLY A 66 -1.39 17.52 4.38
N ASP A 67 -2.40 17.29 5.22
CA ASP A 67 -2.48 17.70 6.61
C ASP A 67 -2.56 16.50 7.57
N GLU A 68 -2.41 16.75 8.87
CA GLU A 68 -2.40 15.72 9.91
C GLU A 68 -3.81 15.18 10.28
N ARG A 69 -4.80 15.33 9.40
CA ARG A 69 -6.13 14.78 9.69
C ARG A 69 -6.08 13.26 9.67
N GLU A 70 -6.73 12.68 10.66
CA GLU A 70 -7.01 11.25 10.68
C GLU A 70 -8.43 11.03 10.19
N GLU A 71 -8.59 10.27 9.13
CA GLU A 71 -9.89 9.99 8.54
C GLU A 71 -10.00 8.50 8.17
N HIS A 72 -11.13 7.91 8.53
CA HIS A 72 -11.42 6.49 8.32
C HIS A 72 -10.36 5.51 8.87
N GLY A 73 -9.64 5.91 9.95
CA GLY A 73 -8.58 5.10 10.56
C GLY A 73 -7.24 5.16 9.83
N ILE A 74 -7.08 6.06 8.84
CA ILE A 74 -5.80 6.35 8.21
C ILE A 74 -5.19 7.56 8.89
N SER A 75 -4.05 7.34 9.56
CA SER A 75 -3.28 8.38 10.23
C SER A 75 -2.09 8.88 9.42
N LEU A 76 -1.98 8.48 8.15
CA LEU A 76 -0.91 8.91 7.26
C LEU A 76 -1.22 10.27 6.65
N HIS A 77 -0.19 11.12 6.54
CA HIS A 77 -0.25 12.41 5.87
C HIS A 77 1.07 12.71 5.14
N ARG A 78 1.07 13.70 4.27
CA ARG A 78 2.27 14.10 3.55
C ARG A 78 3.15 15.00 4.42
N THR A 79 4.46 14.76 4.35
CA THR A 79 5.46 15.57 5.09
C THR A 79 5.96 16.78 4.31
N THR A 80 5.82 16.78 2.99
CA THR A 80 6.36 17.82 2.12
C THR A 80 5.28 18.78 1.68
N LEU A 81 5.43 20.03 2.09
CA LEU A 81 4.75 21.17 1.50
C LEU A 81 5.37 21.40 0.13
N THR A 82 4.84 20.80 -0.91
CA THR A 82 5.22 21.17 -2.28
C THR A 82 4.63 22.55 -2.59
N SER A 83 5.19 23.23 -3.60
CA SER A 83 4.65 24.50 -4.13
C SER A 83 3.19 24.45 -4.55
N ALA A 84 2.58 23.28 -4.57
CA ALA A 84 1.16 23.04 -4.80
C ALA A 84 0.27 23.35 -3.58
N GLY A 85 0.84 23.67 -2.41
CA GLY A 85 0.11 24.00 -1.19
C GLY A 85 -0.49 22.79 -0.47
N PHE A 86 -1.30 23.06 0.57
CA PHE A 86 -1.95 22.04 1.40
C PHE A 86 -3.02 21.22 0.65
N ASP A 87 -3.37 21.61 -0.56
CA ASP A 87 -4.49 21.09 -1.33
C ASP A 87 -4.17 19.79 -2.10
N SER A 88 -2.99 19.19 -1.90
CA SER A 88 -2.61 17.99 -2.61
C SER A 88 -2.75 16.76 -1.72
N TYR A 89 -3.38 15.76 -2.26
CA TYR A 89 -3.55 14.45 -1.66
C TYR A 89 -2.90 13.36 -2.53
N TRP A 90 -2.70 12.18 -1.96
CA TRP A 90 -2.25 11.02 -2.70
C TRP A 90 -3.26 9.89 -2.55
N THR A 91 -3.46 9.17 -3.65
CA THR A 91 -4.35 8.02 -3.72
C THR A 91 -3.54 6.79 -4.15
N PRO A 92 -2.93 6.05 -3.23
CA PRO A 92 -2.36 4.75 -3.58
C PRO A 92 -3.49 3.80 -3.99
N ASP A 93 -3.19 2.83 -4.85
CA ASP A 93 -4.22 1.85 -5.24
C ASP A 93 -4.69 1.04 -4.03
N TYR A 94 -3.77 0.69 -3.12
CA TYR A 94 -4.12 -0.01 -1.88
C TYR A 94 -3.25 0.48 -0.71
N LEU A 95 -3.88 0.57 0.45
CA LEU A 95 -3.21 0.69 1.74
C LEU A 95 -3.63 -0.51 2.59
N MET A 96 -2.69 -1.24 3.12
CA MET A 96 -2.93 -2.38 4.00
C MET A 96 -2.35 -2.11 5.38
N VAL A 97 -3.18 -2.15 6.40
CA VAL A 97 -2.76 -2.16 7.79
C VAL A 97 -2.89 -3.59 8.30
N HIS A 98 -1.78 -4.20 8.70
CA HIS A 98 -1.72 -5.52 9.28
C HIS A 98 -1.36 -5.40 10.75
N GLU A 99 -2.24 -5.86 11.60
CA GLU A 99 -2.06 -5.92 13.06
C GLU A 99 -1.86 -7.37 13.49
N SER A 100 -0.84 -7.63 14.28
CA SER A 100 -0.51 -8.95 14.83
C SER A 100 0.08 -8.79 16.23
N HIS A 101 0.44 -9.90 16.88
CA HIS A 101 1.16 -9.87 18.15
C HIS A 101 2.53 -9.16 18.09
N GLU A 102 3.11 -9.04 16.90
CA GLU A 102 4.36 -8.28 16.66
C GLU A 102 4.15 -6.76 16.58
N GLY A 103 2.90 -6.32 16.52
CA GLY A 103 2.50 -4.93 16.35
C GLY A 103 1.77 -4.65 15.03
N ALA A 104 1.52 -3.38 14.77
CA ALA A 104 0.89 -2.93 13.54
C ALA A 104 1.95 -2.58 12.47
N ARG A 105 1.68 -2.94 11.22
CA ARG A 105 2.49 -2.61 10.04
C ARG A 105 1.62 -2.02 8.96
N THR A 106 2.13 -0.99 8.30
CA THR A 106 1.44 -0.28 7.23
C THR A 106 2.17 -0.51 5.90
N LEU A 107 1.47 -1.08 4.94
CA LEU A 107 1.99 -1.37 3.61
C LEU A 107 1.21 -0.58 2.56
N VAL A 108 1.94 0.05 1.64
CA VAL A 108 1.36 0.64 0.43
C VAL A 108 1.60 -0.31 -0.74
N LEU A 109 0.51 -0.63 -1.46
CA LEU A 109 0.58 -1.42 -2.67
C LEU A 109 0.05 -0.57 -3.83
N ASP A 110 0.84 -0.44 -4.87
CA ASP A 110 0.48 0.38 -6.04
C ASP A 110 0.47 -0.50 -7.29
N ALA A 111 -0.69 -0.63 -7.94
CA ALA A 111 -0.88 -1.48 -9.10
C ALA A 111 -0.42 -0.76 -10.38
N LYS A 112 0.48 -1.39 -11.13
CA LYS A 112 1.00 -0.85 -12.37
C LYS A 112 0.68 -1.76 -13.55
N PHE A 113 -0.10 -1.26 -14.48
CA PHE A 113 -0.40 -1.98 -15.73
C PHE A 113 0.73 -1.76 -16.75
N ARG A 114 1.98 -2.02 -16.32
CA ARG A 114 3.20 -1.84 -17.10
C ARG A 114 4.06 -3.09 -17.03
N LYS A 115 5.02 -3.23 -17.98
CA LYS A 115 6.05 -4.26 -17.91
C LYS A 115 6.96 -4.03 -16.70
N VAL A 116 7.43 -5.10 -16.07
CA VAL A 116 8.33 -5.02 -14.90
C VAL A 116 9.56 -4.14 -15.18
N ALA A 117 10.18 -4.28 -16.34
CA ALA A 117 11.33 -3.45 -16.72
C ALA A 117 11.05 -1.94 -16.69
N ALA A 118 9.80 -1.53 -16.97
CA ALA A 118 9.41 -0.12 -16.95
C ALA A 118 9.10 0.43 -15.53
N VAL A 119 9.08 -0.41 -14.51
CA VAL A 119 8.85 0.00 -13.11
C VAL A 119 10.10 -0.10 -12.26
N LYS A 120 11.13 -0.84 -12.71
CA LYS A 120 12.43 -0.91 -12.05
C LYS A 120 13.21 0.38 -12.23
N PHE A 121 13.94 0.72 -11.20
CA PHE A 121 15.00 1.71 -11.28
C PHE A 121 16.31 1.01 -11.69
N ASP A 122 16.85 1.32 -12.87
CA ASP A 122 18.09 0.75 -13.40
C ASP A 122 19.33 1.61 -13.17
N GLY A 123 19.14 2.80 -12.59
CA GLY A 123 20.22 3.76 -12.33
C GLY A 123 20.64 4.59 -13.53
N SER A 124 19.95 4.48 -14.67
CA SER A 124 20.22 5.34 -15.82
C SER A 124 19.59 6.73 -15.63
N GLU A 125 20.25 7.79 -16.13
CA GLU A 125 19.72 9.16 -16.04
C GLU A 125 18.35 9.33 -16.71
N ASN A 126 18.07 8.49 -17.72
CA ASN A 126 16.79 8.51 -18.43
C ASN A 126 15.66 7.82 -17.64
N ASP A 127 15.99 7.08 -16.57
CA ASP A 127 15.04 6.29 -15.79
C ASP A 127 14.74 6.90 -14.42
N ALA A 128 15.16 8.15 -14.18
CA ALA A 128 14.74 8.95 -13.01
C ALA A 128 13.21 9.08 -12.88
N LYS A 129 12.47 8.65 -13.91
CA LYS A 129 11.01 8.55 -13.97
C LYS A 129 10.49 7.13 -13.72
N SER A 130 11.30 6.21 -13.22
CA SER A 130 10.81 4.87 -12.91
C SER A 130 9.67 4.94 -11.90
N CYS A 131 8.61 4.19 -12.13
CA CYS A 131 7.45 4.18 -11.24
C CYS A 131 7.83 3.84 -9.80
N MET A 132 8.84 2.98 -9.61
CA MET A 132 9.30 2.58 -8.28
C MET A 132 9.92 3.75 -7.53
N LEU A 133 10.80 4.53 -8.19
CA LEU A 133 11.44 5.68 -7.56
C LEU A 133 10.40 6.75 -7.16
N GLU A 134 9.47 7.04 -8.06
CA GLU A 134 8.39 7.98 -7.81
C GLU A 134 7.50 7.54 -6.62
N CYS A 135 7.10 6.28 -6.60
CA CYS A 135 6.27 5.74 -5.52
C CYS A 135 7.04 5.70 -4.19
N LEU A 136 8.34 5.39 -4.20
CA LEU A 136 9.18 5.44 -3.00
C LEU A 136 9.27 6.86 -2.46
N ARG A 137 9.47 7.85 -3.33
CA ARG A 137 9.47 9.25 -2.92
C ARG A 137 8.14 9.64 -2.27
N LYS A 138 7.03 9.38 -2.94
CA LYS A 138 5.68 9.72 -2.45
C LYS A 138 5.35 9.02 -1.14
N TYR A 139 5.44 7.70 -1.11
CA TYR A 139 4.84 6.89 -0.06
C TYR A 139 5.79 6.52 1.08
N LYS A 140 7.10 6.64 0.86
CA LYS A 140 8.08 6.30 1.92
C LYS A 140 8.86 7.53 2.43
N LEU A 141 9.19 8.49 1.58
CA LEU A 141 9.98 9.64 1.98
C LEU A 141 9.13 10.87 2.33
N GLU A 142 8.02 11.05 1.62
CA GLU A 142 7.15 12.21 1.77
C GLU A 142 5.81 11.87 2.46
N THR A 143 5.76 10.75 3.17
CA THR A 143 4.59 10.33 3.95
C THR A 143 5.02 9.91 5.35
N CYS A 144 4.32 10.39 6.35
CA CYS A 144 4.46 9.93 7.73
C CYS A 144 3.07 9.86 8.37
N GLY A 145 2.98 9.20 9.52
CA GLY A 145 1.75 9.14 10.29
C GLY A 145 1.79 10.04 11.53
N SER A 146 0.62 10.37 12.04
CA SER A 146 0.47 10.91 13.38
C SER A 146 1.13 9.92 14.34
N LYS A 147 1.89 10.40 15.31
CA LYS A 147 2.67 9.59 16.27
C LYS A 147 3.90 8.87 15.66
N GLY A 148 4.41 9.34 14.51
CA GLY A 148 5.61 8.77 13.89
C GLY A 148 5.39 7.43 13.19
N THR A 149 4.16 7.05 12.91
CA THR A 149 3.86 5.89 12.05
C THR A 149 4.46 6.12 10.67
N LEU A 150 5.15 5.13 10.14
CA LEU A 150 5.76 5.16 8.81
C LEU A 150 5.13 4.07 7.93
N VAL A 151 5.26 4.24 6.63
CA VAL A 151 4.97 3.15 5.70
C VAL A 151 6.10 2.13 5.81
N ASP A 152 5.80 0.95 6.33
CA ASP A 152 6.78 -0.13 6.55
C ASP A 152 7.28 -0.71 5.23
N ALA A 153 6.39 -0.95 4.28
CA ALA A 153 6.73 -1.48 2.97
C ALA A 153 5.93 -0.84 1.84
N LEU A 154 6.58 -0.70 0.69
CA LEU A 154 5.98 -0.33 -0.58
C LEU A 154 6.20 -1.44 -1.60
N TRP A 155 5.11 -1.91 -2.21
CA TRP A 155 5.18 -2.91 -3.27
C TRP A 155 4.44 -2.45 -4.52
N LEU A 156 5.10 -2.61 -5.67
CA LEU A 156 4.48 -2.42 -6.97
C LEU A 156 3.93 -3.75 -7.48
N LEU A 157 2.64 -3.78 -7.78
CA LEU A 157 1.93 -4.94 -8.29
C LEU A 157 1.76 -4.81 -9.80
N CYS A 158 2.55 -5.57 -10.57
CA CYS A 158 2.60 -5.44 -12.03
C CYS A 158 1.63 -6.40 -12.70
N GLY A 159 0.56 -5.86 -13.31
CA GLY A 159 -0.49 -6.64 -13.99
C GLY A 159 -0.19 -6.99 -15.43
N ARG A 160 0.90 -6.50 -16.04
CA ARG A 160 1.27 -6.74 -17.43
C ARG A 160 2.60 -7.46 -17.54
N THR A 161 2.60 -8.74 -17.25
CA THR A 161 3.77 -9.61 -17.41
C THR A 161 3.34 -10.98 -17.88
N GLN A 162 4.16 -11.64 -18.67
CA GLN A 162 3.92 -13.02 -19.12
C GLN A 162 4.73 -14.03 -18.30
N SER A 163 5.60 -13.55 -17.43
CA SER A 163 6.47 -14.38 -16.59
C SER A 163 6.28 -14.04 -15.13
N TYR A 164 6.45 -15.05 -14.30
CA TYR A 164 6.53 -14.87 -12.84
C TYR A 164 7.65 -13.89 -12.50
N TYR A 165 7.38 -12.98 -11.59
CA TYR A 165 8.35 -12.01 -11.11
C TYR A 165 8.05 -11.64 -9.67
N LEU A 166 9.04 -11.80 -8.82
CA LEU A 166 9.07 -11.30 -7.46
C LEU A 166 10.48 -10.80 -7.16
N GLU A 167 10.61 -9.58 -6.74
CA GLU A 167 11.88 -9.01 -6.31
C GLU A 167 11.65 -8.15 -5.08
N SER A 168 12.30 -8.50 -3.98
CA SER A 168 12.40 -7.62 -2.82
C SER A 168 13.61 -6.71 -3.00
N LEU A 169 13.41 -5.43 -2.84
CA LEU A 169 14.46 -4.42 -2.91
C LEU A 169 15.10 -4.29 -1.53
N GLN A 170 16.12 -5.11 -1.26
CA GLN A 170 16.93 -4.92 -0.06
C GLN A 170 17.75 -3.64 -0.22
N ARG A 171 17.42 -2.65 0.56
CA ARG A 171 18.20 -1.42 0.63
C ARG A 171 19.36 -1.58 1.59
N SER A 172 20.40 -0.75 1.30
CA SER A 172 21.66 -0.61 2.01
C SER A 172 21.59 -0.76 3.54
N SER A 173 22.70 -1.04 4.14
CA SER A 173 22.93 -1.41 5.54
C SER A 173 22.24 -0.55 6.63
N TRP A 174 21.80 0.66 6.35
CA TRP A 174 21.04 1.46 7.31
C TRP A 174 19.57 1.03 7.40
N ALA A 175 18.98 0.57 6.31
CA ALA A 175 17.61 0.04 6.29
C ALA A 175 17.49 -1.28 7.06
N LEU A 176 18.57 -2.05 7.15
CA LEU A 176 18.64 -3.28 7.95
C LEU A 176 18.63 -3.03 9.47
N LYS A 177 18.97 -1.84 9.93
CA LYS A 177 18.93 -1.48 11.35
C LYS A 177 17.54 -1.12 11.86
N GLN A 178 16.63 -0.84 10.96
CA GLN A 178 15.24 -0.60 11.28
C GLN A 178 14.45 -1.84 10.86
N ARG A 179 13.47 -2.28 11.63
CA ARG A 179 12.64 -3.48 11.41
C ARG A 179 11.78 -3.39 10.13
N PHE A 180 12.36 -3.06 8.98
CA PHE A 180 11.59 -2.84 7.77
C PHE A 180 11.30 -4.13 7.03
N THR A 181 10.04 -4.30 6.73
CA THR A 181 9.58 -5.18 5.67
C THR A 181 10.17 -4.66 4.35
N PRO A 182 10.77 -5.51 3.52
CA PRO A 182 11.39 -5.05 2.27
C PRO A 182 10.36 -4.45 1.33
N ASP A 183 10.77 -3.41 0.62
CA ASP A 183 10.05 -2.90 -0.54
C ASP A 183 10.24 -3.85 -1.73
N GLY A 184 9.35 -3.84 -2.73
CA GLY A 184 9.52 -4.75 -3.85
C GLY A 184 8.57 -4.57 -5.03
N ILE A 185 8.68 -5.50 -5.94
CA ILE A 185 7.86 -5.60 -7.15
C ILE A 185 7.37 -7.05 -7.27
N ALA A 186 6.08 -7.24 -7.47
CA ALA A 186 5.47 -8.54 -7.66
C ALA A 186 4.62 -8.58 -8.94
N ALA A 187 4.72 -9.68 -9.68
CA ALA A 187 3.84 -9.96 -10.81
C ALA A 187 2.45 -10.40 -10.31
N VAL A 188 1.40 -9.81 -10.85
CA VAL A 188 0.01 -10.16 -10.56
C VAL A 188 -0.77 -10.23 -11.87
N ALA A 189 -0.49 -11.25 -12.66
CA ALA A 189 -1.15 -11.48 -13.94
C ALA A 189 -1.58 -12.95 -14.05
N PRO A 190 -2.56 -13.27 -14.88
CA PRO A 190 -2.95 -14.66 -15.14
C PRO A 190 -1.73 -15.50 -15.53
N GLY A 191 -1.49 -16.62 -14.83
CA GLY A 191 -0.35 -17.50 -15.03
C GLY A 191 1.00 -16.99 -14.48
N ALA A 192 1.02 -15.80 -13.83
CA ALA A 192 2.23 -15.20 -13.27
C ALA A 192 1.90 -14.44 -11.97
N ASN A 193 1.25 -15.12 -11.02
CA ASN A 193 0.82 -14.51 -9.76
C ASN A 193 1.85 -14.78 -8.65
N ALA A 194 2.55 -13.74 -8.20
CA ALA A 194 3.54 -13.79 -7.13
C ALA A 194 2.99 -13.25 -5.78
N LEU A 195 1.69 -13.06 -5.64
CA LEU A 195 1.08 -12.59 -4.40
C LEU A 195 1.25 -13.55 -3.22
N PRO A 196 1.18 -14.89 -3.39
CA PRO A 196 1.43 -15.80 -2.27
C PRO A 196 2.80 -15.58 -1.66
N GLU A 197 3.85 -15.55 -2.48
CA GLU A 197 5.24 -15.36 -2.04
C GLU A 197 5.50 -13.93 -1.56
N PHE A 198 4.82 -12.94 -2.15
CA PHE A 198 4.83 -11.57 -1.62
C PHE A 198 4.36 -11.54 -0.17
N LEU A 199 3.24 -12.20 0.15
CA LEU A 199 2.73 -12.27 1.52
C LEU A 199 3.71 -12.97 2.48
N ASP A 200 4.49 -13.97 2.00
CA ASP A 200 5.57 -14.59 2.78
C ASP A 200 6.69 -13.59 3.09
N VAL A 201 7.12 -12.84 2.07
CA VAL A 201 8.17 -11.82 2.21
C VAL A 201 7.77 -10.76 3.23
N VAL A 202 6.52 -10.30 3.19
CA VAL A 202 6.00 -9.30 4.14
C VAL A 202 5.46 -9.92 5.43
N ARG A 203 5.59 -11.24 5.61
CA ARG A 203 5.18 -12.00 6.80
C ARG A 203 3.72 -11.76 7.19
N ILE A 204 2.82 -11.91 6.23
CA ILE A 204 1.38 -11.85 6.46
C ILE A 204 0.80 -13.24 6.33
N GLY A 205 0.18 -13.73 7.41
CA GLY A 205 -0.43 -15.04 7.42
C GLY A 205 0.60 -16.19 7.34
N THR A 206 1.82 -15.97 7.77
CA THR A 206 2.83 -17.04 8.00
C THR A 206 2.64 -17.60 9.38
N GLU A 207 2.67 -18.93 9.49
CA GLU A 207 2.65 -19.63 10.79
C GLU A 207 3.95 -19.43 11.55
#